data_1aa15516c6b0b0700b61e12dce206b3c
#
_entry.id   1aa15516c6b0b0700b61e12dce206b3c
#
_cell.length_a   1.000
_cell.length_b   1.000
_cell.length_c   1.000
_cell.angle_alpha   90.00
_cell.angle_beta   90.00
_cell.angle_gamma   90.00
#
_symmetry.space_group_name_H-M   'P 1'
#
loop_
_entity.id
_entity.type
_entity.pdbx_description
1 polymer ?
#
loop_
_entity_poly.entity_id
_entity_poly.type
_entity_poly.pdbx_seq_one_letter_code
_entity_poly.pdbx_strand_id
1 'polypeptide(L)'
;MKVLYSRVSSESQNEERQVQKTEGFDYVLVDKCSGLIPLWERPQGSQIKKLIDSELLTHLEVHSIDRLGRNTLDVLSIWKELTEKGVMVVCRNPSLRNLDENGKEDKFSQLMMSILSTMSDFERSLIRERQMEGIRLRKEKGLYQGRQIGTTESTERFLSKPKNQEIVKLLERGLKYSEIQ
;
A
#
# COMPACT_ATOMS: atom_id res chain seq x y z
N MET A 1 -21.66 -5.20 -6.15
CA MET A 1 -21.15 -6.46 -5.53
C MET A 1 -20.57 -6.18 -4.16
N LYS A 2 -20.78 -7.10 -3.21
CA LYS A 2 -20.24 -7.05 -1.86
C LYS A 2 -19.12 -8.06 -1.70
N VAL A 3 -17.95 -7.63 -1.29
CA VAL A 3 -16.76 -8.47 -1.13
C VAL A 3 -16.29 -8.44 0.32
N LEU A 4 -16.08 -9.62 0.90
CA LEU A 4 -15.32 -9.79 2.13
C LEU A 4 -13.88 -10.13 1.76
N TYR A 5 -12.93 -9.29 2.20
CA TYR A 5 -11.52 -9.52 1.95
C TYR A 5 -10.77 -9.83 3.24
N SER A 6 -9.94 -10.85 3.18
CA SER A 6 -9.06 -11.24 4.25
C SER A 6 -7.64 -11.50 3.75
N ARG A 7 -6.67 -11.37 4.63
CA ARG A 7 -5.27 -11.75 4.39
C ARG A 7 -4.73 -12.51 5.59
N VAL A 8 -4.11 -13.63 5.33
CA VAL A 8 -3.38 -14.43 6.33
C VAL A 8 -1.90 -14.49 5.96
N SER A 9 -1.02 -14.34 6.94
CA SER A 9 0.40 -14.64 6.77
C SER A 9 0.56 -16.16 6.83
N SER A 10 1.38 -16.75 5.93
CA SER A 10 1.58 -18.20 5.81
C SER A 10 1.67 -18.91 7.17
N GLU A 11 0.95 -19.99 7.30
CA GLU A 11 1.06 -21.16 8.20
C GLU A 11 0.45 -21.16 9.61
N SER A 12 0.07 -20.07 10.27
CA SER A 12 -0.40 -20.21 11.67
C SER A 12 -1.62 -19.40 12.11
N GLN A 13 -2.20 -18.58 11.24
CA GLN A 13 -3.41 -17.83 11.63
C GLN A 13 -4.67 -18.53 11.16
N ASN A 14 -5.53 -18.83 12.13
CA ASN A 14 -6.82 -19.47 11.94
C ASN A 14 -7.70 -18.64 10.99
N GLU A 15 -7.78 -19.06 9.72
CA GLU A 15 -8.61 -18.44 8.68
C GLU A 15 -10.08 -18.33 9.15
N GLU A 16 -10.53 -19.31 9.92
CA GLU A 16 -11.89 -19.41 10.43
C GLU A 16 -12.35 -18.20 11.24
N ARG A 17 -11.44 -17.55 12.00
CA ARG A 17 -11.79 -16.36 12.79
C ARG A 17 -12.08 -15.12 11.92
N GLN A 18 -11.46 -15.04 10.75
CA GLN A 18 -11.62 -13.88 9.87
C GLN A 18 -12.81 -14.03 8.91
N VAL A 19 -13.24 -15.27 8.68
CA VAL A 19 -14.28 -15.64 7.72
C VAL A 19 -15.60 -16.06 8.41
N GLN A 20 -15.73 -15.84 9.72
CA GLN A 20 -16.84 -16.34 10.55
C GLN A 20 -18.26 -15.84 10.19
N LYS A 21 -18.42 -14.88 9.29
CA LYS A 21 -19.74 -14.41 8.79
C LYS A 21 -19.61 -14.06 7.32
N THR A 22 -19.82 -15.04 6.46
CA THR A 22 -19.76 -14.89 5.00
C THR A 22 -21.13 -14.69 4.36
N GLU A 23 -22.21 -14.83 5.12
CA GLU A 23 -23.57 -14.63 4.62
C GLU A 23 -23.76 -13.17 4.17
N GLY A 24 -24.30 -13.00 2.97
CA GLY A 24 -24.59 -11.68 2.39
C GLY A 24 -23.45 -11.05 1.58
N PHE A 25 -22.34 -11.77 1.36
CA PHE A 25 -21.28 -11.38 0.42
C PHE A 25 -21.36 -12.16 -0.88
N ASP A 26 -21.12 -11.46 -2.00
CA ASP A 26 -21.07 -12.10 -3.33
C ASP A 26 -19.74 -12.87 -3.50
N TYR A 27 -18.65 -12.35 -2.90
CA TYR A 27 -17.33 -12.98 -2.90
C TYR A 27 -16.66 -12.90 -1.54
N VAL A 28 -15.96 -13.97 -1.19
CA VAL A 28 -15.03 -14.05 -0.05
C VAL A 28 -13.65 -14.31 -0.61
N LEU A 29 -12.78 -13.29 -0.56
CA LEU A 29 -11.46 -13.32 -1.15
C LEU A 29 -10.39 -13.36 -0.05
N VAL A 30 -9.52 -14.37 -0.10
CA VAL A 30 -8.47 -14.58 0.91
C VAL A 30 -7.12 -14.65 0.24
N ASP A 31 -6.22 -13.75 0.61
CA ASP A 31 -4.82 -13.80 0.22
C ASP A 31 -3.96 -14.47 1.28
N LYS A 32 -3.13 -15.43 0.87
CA LYS A 32 -2.11 -16.07 1.70
C LYS A 32 -0.75 -15.50 1.34
N CYS A 33 -0.44 -14.32 1.89
CA CYS A 33 0.80 -13.62 1.55
C CYS A 33 1.25 -12.66 2.65
N SER A 34 2.50 -12.19 2.52
CA SER A 34 3.05 -11.16 3.41
C SER A 34 2.25 -9.86 3.34
N GLY A 35 2.06 -9.20 4.48
CA GLY A 35 1.48 -7.85 4.55
C GLY A 35 2.32 -6.76 3.88
N LEU A 36 3.60 -7.05 3.57
CA LEU A 36 4.49 -6.11 2.85
C LEU A 36 4.14 -5.95 1.37
N ILE A 37 3.36 -6.87 0.80
CA ILE A 37 2.90 -6.78 -0.59
C ILE A 37 1.74 -5.78 -0.64
N PRO A 38 1.78 -4.75 -1.52
CA PRO A 38 0.67 -3.81 -1.72
C PRO A 38 -0.62 -4.55 -2.08
N LEU A 39 -1.78 -4.02 -1.64
CA LEU A 39 -3.07 -4.69 -1.84
C LEU A 39 -3.31 -5.05 -3.31
N TRP A 40 -3.08 -4.12 -4.23
CA TRP A 40 -3.36 -4.32 -5.64
C TRP A 40 -2.40 -5.28 -6.37
N GLU A 41 -1.25 -5.60 -5.74
CA GLU A 41 -0.29 -6.58 -6.25
C GLU A 41 -0.56 -8.01 -5.70
N ARG A 42 -1.47 -8.15 -4.72
CA ARG A 42 -1.87 -9.45 -4.19
C ARG A 42 -2.80 -10.16 -5.17
N PRO A 43 -2.78 -11.51 -5.26
CA PRO A 43 -3.63 -12.26 -6.19
C PRO A 43 -5.11 -11.91 -6.09
N GLN A 44 -5.69 -11.92 -4.87
CA GLN A 44 -7.10 -11.57 -4.67
C GLN A 44 -7.30 -10.05 -4.66
N GLY A 45 -6.32 -9.28 -4.18
CA GLY A 45 -6.35 -7.82 -4.25
C GLY A 45 -6.46 -7.32 -5.70
N SER A 46 -5.76 -7.95 -6.64
CA SER A 46 -5.86 -7.60 -8.06
C SER A 46 -7.26 -7.88 -8.65
N GLN A 47 -7.97 -8.89 -8.15
CA GLN A 47 -9.37 -9.15 -8.53
C GLN A 47 -10.29 -8.06 -8.00
N ILE A 48 -10.09 -7.62 -6.74
CA ILE A 48 -10.82 -6.49 -6.17
C ILE A 48 -10.62 -5.24 -7.03
N LYS A 49 -9.38 -4.97 -7.46
CA LYS A 49 -9.07 -3.83 -8.33
C LYS A 49 -9.86 -3.88 -9.64
N LYS A 50 -9.95 -5.05 -10.29
CA LYS A 50 -10.75 -5.23 -11.51
C LYS A 50 -12.24 -4.97 -11.26
N LEU A 51 -12.78 -5.40 -10.11
CA LEU A 51 -14.17 -5.13 -9.76
C LEU A 51 -14.43 -3.64 -9.52
N ILE A 52 -13.45 -2.91 -8.97
CA ILE A 52 -13.50 -1.45 -8.80
C ILE A 52 -13.49 -0.76 -10.16
N ASP A 53 -12.54 -1.13 -11.03
CA ASP A 53 -12.35 -0.51 -12.34
C ASP A 53 -13.53 -0.79 -13.30
N SER A 54 -14.27 -1.88 -13.05
CA SER A 54 -15.52 -2.21 -13.75
C SER A 54 -16.76 -1.62 -13.10
N GLU A 55 -16.63 -0.80 -12.04
CA GLU A 55 -17.73 -0.20 -11.27
C GLU A 55 -18.71 -1.24 -10.66
N LEU A 56 -18.27 -2.48 -10.52
CA LEU A 56 -19.10 -3.57 -9.99
C LEU A 56 -19.03 -3.65 -8.47
N LEU A 57 -17.91 -3.22 -7.86
CA LEU A 57 -17.73 -3.27 -6.42
C LEU A 57 -18.48 -2.11 -5.76
N THR A 58 -19.42 -2.42 -4.87
CA THR A 58 -20.16 -1.43 -4.08
C THR A 58 -19.79 -1.45 -2.61
N HIS A 59 -19.28 -2.60 -2.11
CA HIS A 59 -18.99 -2.79 -0.70
C HIS A 59 -17.77 -3.70 -0.53
N LEU A 60 -16.77 -3.22 0.20
CA LEU A 60 -15.58 -3.97 0.60
C LEU A 60 -15.52 -4.04 2.12
N GLU A 61 -15.56 -5.24 2.67
CA GLU A 61 -15.42 -5.45 4.11
C GLU A 61 -14.10 -6.14 4.41
N VAL A 62 -13.42 -5.67 5.46
CA VAL A 62 -12.17 -6.23 5.97
C VAL A 62 -12.26 -6.45 7.47
N HIS A 63 -11.56 -7.47 7.98
CA HIS A 63 -11.52 -7.71 9.43
C HIS A 63 -10.79 -6.59 10.18
N SER A 64 -9.67 -6.13 9.64
CA SER A 64 -8.86 -5.08 10.26
C SER A 64 -8.23 -4.18 9.19
N ILE A 65 -7.95 -2.94 9.56
CA ILE A 65 -7.50 -1.88 8.64
C ILE A 65 -6.14 -2.21 7.99
N ASP A 66 -5.29 -2.97 8.67
CA ASP A 66 -3.98 -3.44 8.16
C ASP A 66 -4.09 -4.46 7.02
N ARG A 67 -5.30 -4.93 6.70
CA ARG A 67 -5.56 -5.76 5.52
C ARG A 67 -5.52 -4.95 4.24
N LEU A 68 -5.86 -3.66 4.30
CA LEU A 68 -5.92 -2.77 3.15
C LEU A 68 -4.54 -2.36 2.63
N GLY A 69 -3.51 -2.27 3.47
CA GLY A 69 -2.21 -1.80 3.03
C GLY A 69 -1.03 -2.42 3.76
N ARG A 70 0.18 -2.16 3.27
CA ARG A 70 1.45 -2.59 3.88
C ARG A 70 1.93 -1.64 4.98
N ASN A 71 1.45 -0.41 4.97
CA ASN A 71 1.74 0.63 5.94
C ASN A 71 0.58 1.62 5.99
N THR A 72 0.62 2.55 6.94
CA THR A 72 -0.46 3.51 7.16
C THR A 72 -0.77 4.36 5.93
N LEU A 73 0.23 4.76 5.16
CA LEU A 73 0.01 5.59 3.97
C LEU A 73 -0.67 4.83 2.84
N ASP A 74 -0.30 3.57 2.63
CA ASP A 74 -1.00 2.71 1.68
C ASP A 74 -2.48 2.57 2.07
N VAL A 75 -2.74 2.34 3.37
CA VAL A 75 -4.11 2.26 3.91
C VAL A 75 -4.88 3.55 3.63
N LEU A 76 -4.29 4.70 3.94
CA LEU A 76 -4.92 6.01 3.72
C LEU A 76 -5.21 6.26 2.23
N SER A 77 -4.25 5.91 1.36
CA SER A 77 -4.40 6.05 -0.09
C SER A 77 -5.54 5.18 -0.63
N ILE A 78 -5.59 3.91 -0.22
CA ILE A 78 -6.63 2.97 -0.66
C ILE A 78 -7.99 3.37 -0.10
N TRP A 79 -8.04 3.78 1.17
CA TRP A 79 -9.28 4.27 1.79
C TRP A 79 -9.85 5.46 1.03
N LYS A 80 -9.00 6.43 0.71
CA LYS A 80 -9.38 7.62 -0.07
C LYS A 80 -9.83 7.24 -1.49
N GLU A 81 -9.07 6.40 -2.20
CA GLU A 81 -9.42 5.94 -3.55
C GLU A 81 -10.80 5.28 -3.57
N LEU A 82 -11.08 4.38 -2.62
CA LEU A 82 -12.37 3.70 -2.53
C LEU A 82 -13.51 4.65 -2.19
N THR A 83 -13.25 5.64 -1.32
CA THR A 83 -14.23 6.67 -0.97
C THR A 83 -14.58 7.54 -2.17
N GLU A 84 -13.60 8.00 -2.93
CA GLU A 84 -13.77 8.80 -4.15
C GLU A 84 -14.54 8.03 -5.25
N LYS A 85 -14.38 6.71 -5.29
CA LYS A 85 -15.13 5.82 -6.21
C LYS A 85 -16.51 5.42 -5.67
N GLY A 86 -16.92 5.92 -4.51
CA GLY A 86 -18.21 5.60 -3.91
C GLY A 86 -18.34 4.16 -3.41
N VAL A 87 -17.22 3.45 -3.24
CA VAL A 87 -17.22 2.10 -2.68
C VAL A 87 -17.25 2.18 -1.17
N MET A 88 -18.26 1.58 -0.54
CA MET A 88 -18.35 1.50 0.91
C MET A 88 -17.28 0.53 1.43
N VAL A 89 -16.40 1.03 2.29
CA VAL A 89 -15.41 0.23 3.01
C VAL A 89 -15.84 0.09 4.46
N VAL A 90 -15.89 -1.14 4.94
CA VAL A 90 -16.18 -1.45 6.34
C VAL A 90 -15.01 -2.23 6.93
N CYS A 91 -14.46 -1.70 8.02
CA CYS A 91 -13.48 -2.38 8.85
C CYS A 91 -14.17 -2.85 10.14
N ARG A 92 -14.01 -4.15 10.50
CA ARG A 92 -14.63 -4.69 11.71
C ARG A 92 -13.87 -4.31 12.98
N ASN A 93 -12.54 -4.18 12.88
CA ASN A 93 -11.68 -3.90 14.02
C ASN A 93 -10.53 -2.92 13.65
N PRO A 94 -10.55 -1.67 14.16
CA PRO A 94 -11.68 -1.02 14.83
C PRO A 94 -12.89 -0.89 13.91
N SER A 95 -14.09 -0.72 14.48
CA SER A 95 -15.29 -0.55 13.68
C SER A 95 -15.29 0.83 13.02
N LEU A 96 -14.94 0.87 11.74
CA LEU A 96 -14.86 2.07 10.92
C LEU A 96 -15.54 1.83 9.57
N ARG A 97 -16.13 2.89 9.02
CA ARG A 97 -16.69 2.89 7.66
C ARG A 97 -16.37 4.22 6.97
N ASN A 98 -16.04 4.19 5.68
CA ASN A 98 -15.71 5.41 4.95
C ASN A 98 -16.94 6.24 4.59
N LEU A 99 -18.07 5.59 4.32
CA LEU A 99 -19.32 6.22 3.92
C LEU A 99 -20.42 5.92 4.94
N ASP A 100 -21.34 6.87 5.13
CA ASP A 100 -22.58 6.69 5.88
C ASP A 100 -23.66 6.00 5.01
N GLU A 101 -24.87 5.84 5.58
CA GLU A 101 -26.01 5.22 4.89
C GLU A 101 -26.53 6.05 3.70
N ASN A 102 -26.18 7.33 3.63
CA ASN A 102 -26.54 8.24 2.55
C ASN A 102 -25.41 8.37 1.49
N GLY A 103 -24.35 7.57 1.59
CA GLY A 103 -23.20 7.63 0.70
C GLY A 103 -22.29 8.84 0.91
N LYS A 104 -22.43 9.56 2.04
CA LYS A 104 -21.53 10.65 2.42
C LYS A 104 -20.40 10.13 3.28
N GLU A 105 -19.27 10.81 3.26
CA GLU A 105 -18.13 10.45 4.11
C GLU A 105 -18.50 10.44 5.59
N ASP A 106 -18.15 9.35 6.28
CA ASP A 106 -18.35 9.23 7.72
C ASP A 106 -17.38 10.13 8.47
N LYS A 107 -17.89 11.12 9.19
CA LYS A 107 -17.09 12.15 9.87
C LYS A 107 -16.15 11.58 10.93
N PHE A 108 -16.56 10.51 11.63
CA PHE A 108 -15.71 9.89 12.63
C PHE A 108 -14.52 9.20 11.99
N SER A 109 -14.76 8.43 10.94
CA SER A 109 -13.68 7.76 10.19
C SER A 109 -12.77 8.76 9.50
N GLN A 110 -13.29 9.87 8.98
CA GLN A 110 -12.50 10.96 8.42
C GLN A 110 -11.54 11.56 9.48
N LEU A 111 -12.03 11.81 10.70
CA LEU A 111 -11.21 12.26 11.81
C LEU A 111 -10.13 11.22 12.17
N MET A 112 -10.49 9.94 12.28
CA MET A 112 -9.55 8.86 12.58
C MET A 112 -8.47 8.73 11.52
N MET A 113 -8.83 8.82 10.23
CA MET A 113 -7.86 8.79 9.14
C MET A 113 -6.92 10.01 9.16
N SER A 114 -7.42 11.19 9.52
CA SER A 114 -6.60 12.39 9.70
C SER A 114 -5.58 12.23 10.84
N ILE A 115 -5.98 11.65 11.96
CA ILE A 115 -5.08 11.35 13.08
C ILE A 115 -4.00 10.35 12.66
N LEU A 116 -4.38 9.26 11.99
CA LEU A 116 -3.43 8.24 11.50
C LEU A 116 -2.44 8.84 10.50
N SER A 117 -2.89 9.73 9.61
CA SER A 117 -2.02 10.44 8.68
C SER A 117 -0.98 11.28 9.43
N THR A 118 -1.43 12.11 10.36
CA THR A 118 -0.56 12.98 11.17
C THR A 118 0.45 12.17 11.98
N MET A 119 0.02 11.06 12.58
CA MET A 119 0.93 10.17 13.31
C MET A 119 1.99 9.54 12.39
N SER A 120 1.62 9.14 11.19
CA SER A 120 2.56 8.57 10.21
C SER A 120 3.60 9.59 9.75
N ASP A 121 3.20 10.83 9.55
CA ASP A 121 4.12 11.92 9.21
C ASP A 121 5.07 12.25 10.37
N PHE A 122 4.55 12.22 11.59
CA PHE A 122 5.36 12.40 12.80
C PHE A 122 6.39 11.27 12.97
N GLU A 123 5.99 10.00 12.84
CA GLU A 123 6.91 8.87 12.89
C GLU A 123 8.01 8.97 11.84
N ARG A 124 7.68 9.38 10.63
CA ARG A 124 8.66 9.60 9.56
C ARG A 124 9.65 10.71 9.91
N SER A 125 9.18 11.80 10.50
CA SER A 125 10.05 12.92 10.92
C SER A 125 11.04 12.46 11.97
N LEU A 126 10.59 11.68 12.97
CA LEU A 126 11.44 11.11 14.01
C LEU A 126 12.50 10.15 13.46
N ILE A 127 12.12 9.29 12.50
CA ILE A 127 13.05 8.38 11.84
C ILE A 127 14.12 9.17 11.09
N ARG A 128 13.71 10.21 10.35
CA ARG A 128 14.63 11.07 9.60
C ARG A 128 15.59 11.81 10.55
N GLU A 129 15.09 12.35 11.65
CA GLU A 129 15.89 13.05 12.66
C GLU A 129 16.96 12.12 13.26
N ARG A 130 16.57 10.92 13.71
CA ARG A 130 17.53 9.92 14.24
C ARG A 130 18.55 9.50 13.19
N GLN A 131 18.13 9.37 11.93
CA GLN A 131 19.05 9.06 10.83
C GLN A 131 20.07 10.18 10.60
N MET A 132 19.63 11.43 10.60
CA MET A 132 20.50 12.58 10.42
C MET A 132 21.48 12.73 11.58
N GLU A 133 21.03 12.52 12.82
CA GLU A 133 21.87 12.48 14.00
C GLU A 133 22.93 11.39 13.91
N GLY A 134 22.54 10.18 13.55
CA GLY A 134 23.47 9.07 13.33
C GLY A 134 24.52 9.36 12.25
N ILE A 135 24.11 10.01 11.14
CA ILE A 135 25.04 10.47 10.09
C ILE A 135 26.00 11.51 10.62
N ARG A 136 25.51 12.50 11.40
CA ARG A 136 26.33 13.54 12.00
C ARG A 136 27.41 12.95 12.92
N LEU A 137 27.01 12.10 13.84
CA LEU A 137 27.93 11.43 14.77
C LEU A 137 28.99 10.58 14.05
N ARG A 138 28.63 9.89 12.97
CA ARG A 138 29.58 9.12 12.14
C ARG A 138 30.54 10.02 11.38
N LYS A 139 30.08 11.20 10.89
CA LYS A 139 30.95 12.19 10.25
C LYS A 139 31.96 12.76 11.24
N GLU A 140 31.55 13.14 12.46
CA GLU A 140 32.39 13.65 13.52
C GLU A 140 33.48 12.64 13.93
N LYS A 141 33.15 11.34 13.90
CA LYS A 141 34.10 10.25 14.18
C LYS A 141 34.94 9.84 12.98
N GLY A 142 34.83 10.50 11.82
CA GLY A 142 35.54 10.12 10.59
C GLY A 142 35.10 8.76 9.97
N LEU A 143 34.02 8.18 10.49
CA LEU A 143 33.53 6.84 10.05
C LEU A 143 32.51 6.92 8.90
N TYR A 144 32.08 8.11 8.52
CA TYR A 144 31.16 8.31 7.42
C TYR A 144 31.93 8.54 6.12
N GLN A 145 32.09 7.49 5.34
CA GLN A 145 32.86 7.56 4.09
C GLN A 145 32.03 7.98 2.87
N GLY A 146 30.69 8.06 3.01
CA GLY A 146 29.81 8.32 1.88
C GLY A 146 29.99 7.26 0.76
N ARG A 147 29.63 7.63 -0.46
CA ARG A 147 29.99 6.84 -1.65
C ARG A 147 31.46 7.08 -1.93
N GLN A 148 32.28 6.02 -1.93
CA GLN A 148 33.73 6.16 -2.25
C GLN A 148 33.90 6.74 -3.65
N ILE A 149 34.76 7.75 -3.75
CA ILE A 149 35.14 8.36 -5.02
C ILE A 149 35.74 7.27 -5.91
N GLY A 150 35.22 7.10 -7.13
CA GLY A 150 35.68 6.06 -8.06
C GLY A 150 34.87 4.75 -8.04
N THR A 151 33.97 4.54 -7.08
CA THR A 151 32.99 3.43 -7.14
C THR A 151 31.82 3.80 -8.05
N THR A 152 32.09 4.04 -9.32
CA THR A 152 31.03 4.11 -10.34
C THR A 152 30.62 2.68 -10.67
N GLU A 153 29.33 2.44 -10.69
CA GLU A 153 28.80 1.21 -11.20
C GLU A 153 29.26 1.03 -12.67
N SER A 154 29.73 -0.15 -13.05
CA SER A 154 30.10 -0.38 -14.45
C SER A 154 28.88 -0.18 -15.35
N THR A 155 29.10 0.32 -16.57
CA THR A 155 28.02 0.54 -17.55
C THR A 155 27.24 -0.76 -17.80
N GLU A 156 27.92 -1.90 -17.83
CA GLU A 156 27.29 -3.22 -17.98
C GLU A 156 26.32 -3.54 -16.84
N ARG A 157 26.75 -3.30 -15.59
CA ARG A 157 25.90 -3.53 -14.42
C ARG A 157 24.75 -2.52 -14.35
N PHE A 158 24.98 -1.28 -14.76
CA PHE A 158 23.93 -0.27 -14.87
C PHE A 158 22.88 -0.69 -15.90
N LEU A 159 23.29 -1.11 -17.09
CA LEU A 159 22.40 -1.54 -18.16
C LEU A 159 21.72 -2.89 -17.89
N SER A 160 22.30 -3.75 -17.06
CA SER A 160 21.69 -5.05 -16.70
C SER A 160 20.48 -4.94 -15.76
N LYS A 161 20.24 -3.79 -15.14
CA LYS A 161 19.09 -3.58 -14.28
C LYS A 161 17.78 -3.61 -15.07
N PRO A 162 16.73 -4.32 -14.62
CA PRO A 162 15.48 -4.48 -15.37
C PRO A 162 14.89 -3.15 -15.85
N LYS A 163 14.82 -2.16 -14.97
CA LYS A 163 14.30 -0.82 -15.30
C LYS A 163 15.13 -0.13 -16.40
N ASN A 164 16.45 -0.24 -16.36
CA ASN A 164 17.32 0.39 -17.35
C ASN A 164 17.25 -0.33 -18.71
N GLN A 165 17.10 -1.67 -18.70
CA GLN A 165 16.86 -2.44 -19.92
C GLN A 165 15.53 -2.05 -20.59
N GLU A 166 14.50 -1.79 -19.80
CA GLU A 166 13.23 -1.32 -20.33
C GLU A 166 13.34 0.08 -20.94
N ILE A 167 14.05 0.99 -20.28
CA ILE A 167 14.35 2.33 -20.81
C ILE A 167 15.14 2.22 -22.14
N VAL A 168 16.16 1.37 -22.20
CA VAL A 168 16.94 1.18 -23.43
C VAL A 168 16.05 0.68 -24.57
N LYS A 169 15.19 -0.31 -24.32
CA LYS A 169 14.22 -0.81 -25.32
C LYS A 169 13.26 0.26 -25.81
N LEU A 170 12.82 1.17 -24.94
CA LEU A 170 11.92 2.25 -25.30
C LEU A 170 12.65 3.31 -26.16
N LEU A 171 13.91 3.62 -25.81
CA LEU A 171 14.76 4.50 -26.61
C LEU A 171 15.06 3.91 -28.00
N GLU A 172 15.36 2.62 -28.11
CA GLU A 172 15.57 1.90 -29.38
C GLU A 172 14.32 1.90 -30.26
N ARG A 173 13.13 1.98 -29.66
CA ARG A 173 11.86 2.16 -30.38
C ARG A 173 11.59 3.60 -30.83
N GLY A 174 12.52 4.53 -30.54
CA GLY A 174 12.44 5.93 -30.98
C GLY A 174 11.64 6.86 -30.08
N LEU A 175 11.27 6.43 -28.87
CA LEU A 175 10.63 7.32 -27.89
C LEU A 175 11.65 8.35 -27.38
N LYS A 176 11.19 9.58 -27.18
CA LYS A 176 12.03 10.64 -26.59
C LYS A 176 12.11 10.46 -25.07
N TYR A 177 13.21 10.93 -24.49
CA TYR A 177 13.45 10.84 -23.04
C TYR A 177 12.31 11.44 -22.19
N SER A 178 11.60 12.46 -22.69
CA SER A 178 10.43 13.08 -22.04
C SER A 178 9.16 12.22 -22.08
N GLU A 179 9.14 11.16 -22.88
CA GLU A 179 8.00 10.24 -23.05
C GLU A 179 8.19 8.95 -22.24
N ILE A 180 9.39 8.78 -21.63
CA ILE A 180 9.76 7.62 -20.81
C ILE A 180 9.71 8.08 -19.35
N GLN A 181 8.52 8.03 -18.74
CA GLN A 181 8.30 8.28 -17.31
C GLN A 181 7.88 7.01 -16.58
#